data_346e207a90d75986668588f5c2623b37
#
_entry.id   346e207a90d75986668588f5c2623b37
#
_cell.length_a   1.000
_cell.length_b   1.000
_cell.length_c   1.000
_cell.angle_alpha   90.00
_cell.angle_beta   90.00
_cell.angle_gamma   90.00
#
_symmetry.space_group_name_H-M   'P 1'
#
loop_
_entity.id
_entity.type
_entity.pdbx_description
1 polymer ?
#
loop_
_entity_poly.entity_id
_entity_poly.type
_entity_poly.pdbx_seq_one_letter_code
_entity_poly.pdbx_strand_id
1 'polypeptide(L)'
;DAAWVDGAGRPLPGGPQRIFSPLGQANNTLVQLNHYALGSMEGYLVKADRGRANRDASAFDVGYWIDRNLCAVEDQSIIRLDSRALRDDLHADPILGPLHRAAFDWRRNRFLALMRDENWRALFGRLMMTPPSRLLTAAEARLIWTHALPPK
;
A
#
# COMPACT_ATOMS: atom_id res chain seq x y z
N ASP A 1 -24.21 -8.04 20.43
CA ASP A 1 -24.06 -7.16 19.25
C ASP A 1 -22.65 -6.58 19.27
N ALA A 2 -21.95 -6.69 18.14
CA ALA A 2 -20.61 -6.11 18.01
C ALA A 2 -20.73 -4.59 17.83
N ALA A 3 -19.96 -3.84 18.65
CA ALA A 3 -19.87 -2.39 18.49
C ALA A 3 -18.69 -2.04 17.55
N TRP A 4 -18.94 -1.18 16.57
CA TRP A 4 -17.89 -0.63 15.73
C TRP A 4 -17.25 0.58 16.39
N VAL A 5 -15.92 0.60 16.42
CA VAL A 5 -15.14 1.74 16.97
C VAL A 5 -14.03 2.12 15.99
N ASP A 6 -13.60 3.38 16.00
CA ASP A 6 -12.41 3.82 15.27
C ASP A 6 -11.11 3.44 16.02
N GLY A 7 -9.95 3.73 15.43
CA GLY A 7 -8.66 3.44 16.04
C GLY A 7 -8.32 4.25 17.30
N ALA A 8 -9.19 5.17 17.72
CA ALA A 8 -9.13 5.88 19.00
C ALA A 8 -10.17 5.34 20.01
N GLY A 9 -10.89 4.26 19.67
CA GLY A 9 -11.92 3.66 20.53
C GLY A 9 -13.25 4.41 20.53
N ARG A 10 -13.46 5.38 19.64
CA ARG A 10 -14.73 6.14 19.58
C ARG A 10 -15.80 5.35 18.82
N PRO A 11 -17.02 5.26 19.33
CA PRO A 11 -18.10 4.54 18.66
C PRO A 11 -18.38 5.06 17.23
N LEU A 12 -18.62 4.14 16.31
CA LEU A 12 -19.06 4.42 14.95
C LEU A 12 -20.50 3.92 14.79
N PRO A 13 -21.51 4.73 15.09
CA PRO A 13 -22.92 4.35 14.95
C PRO A 13 -23.23 3.98 13.48
N GLY A 14 -23.84 2.81 13.27
CA GLY A 14 -24.16 2.33 11.92
C GLY A 14 -22.99 1.66 11.17
N GLY A 15 -21.85 1.47 11.84
CA GLY A 15 -20.67 0.81 11.26
C GLY A 15 -19.82 1.70 10.34
N PRO A 16 -18.78 1.15 9.71
CA PRO A 16 -17.89 1.91 8.86
C PRO A 16 -18.57 2.26 7.52
N GLN A 17 -18.94 3.51 7.34
CA GLN A 17 -19.50 4.00 6.09
C GLN A 17 -18.43 4.33 5.03
N ARG A 18 -17.15 4.46 5.44
CA ARG A 18 -16.02 4.82 4.60
C ARG A 18 -14.77 4.07 5.01
N ILE A 19 -13.91 3.77 4.04
CA ILE A 19 -12.60 3.16 4.24
C ILE A 19 -11.59 4.15 4.85
N PHE A 20 -11.87 5.46 4.78
CA PHE A 20 -10.95 6.52 5.21
C PHE A 20 -11.51 7.25 6.43
N SER A 21 -10.62 7.55 7.35
CA SER A 21 -10.91 8.40 8.49
C SER A 21 -11.09 9.85 8.07
N PRO A 22 -11.95 10.63 8.75
CA PRO A 22 -12.07 12.06 8.50
C PRO A 22 -10.74 12.78 8.73
N LEU A 23 -10.41 13.73 7.84
CA LEU A 23 -9.23 14.59 7.99
C LEU A 23 -9.33 15.41 9.28
N GLY A 24 -8.17 15.59 9.94
CA GLY A 24 -8.06 16.44 11.13
C GLY A 24 -8.49 15.78 12.45
N GLN A 25 -8.90 14.50 12.43
CA GLN A 25 -9.20 13.76 13.66
C GLN A 25 -8.10 12.76 13.96
N ALA A 26 -7.52 12.83 15.16
CA ALA A 26 -6.61 11.79 15.66
C ALA A 26 -7.43 10.54 16.04
N ASN A 27 -7.65 9.67 15.07
CA ASN A 27 -8.48 8.48 15.22
C ASN A 27 -7.69 7.16 15.18
N ASN A 28 -6.42 7.23 15.48
CA ASN A 28 -5.48 6.10 15.53
C ASN A 28 -4.63 6.10 16.82
N THR A 29 -5.12 6.71 17.90
CA THR A 29 -4.35 6.87 19.13
C THR A 29 -4.16 5.57 19.91
N LEU A 30 -5.09 4.62 19.80
CA LEU A 30 -5.02 3.30 20.44
C LEU A 30 -4.53 2.23 19.47
N VAL A 31 -5.04 2.25 18.24
CA VAL A 31 -4.68 1.27 17.20
C VAL A 31 -4.43 1.99 15.89
N GLN A 32 -3.30 1.68 15.26
CA GLN A 32 -2.94 2.17 13.94
C GLN A 32 -2.74 1.00 12.97
N LEU A 33 -3.41 1.05 11.82
CA LEU A 33 -3.19 0.14 10.72
C LEU A 33 -2.37 0.83 9.63
N ASN A 34 -1.13 0.38 9.44
CA ASN A 34 -0.27 0.87 8.37
C ASN A 34 -0.54 0.09 7.08
N HIS A 35 -1.02 0.77 6.05
CA HIS A 35 -1.31 0.17 4.76
C HIS A 35 -0.19 0.42 3.75
N TYR A 36 0.71 -0.53 3.60
CA TYR A 36 1.81 -0.50 2.62
C TYR A 36 1.29 -0.95 1.25
N ALA A 37 0.65 -0.04 0.51
CA ALA A 37 -0.04 -0.34 -0.74
C ALA A 37 0.89 -0.80 -1.87
N LEU A 38 2.13 -0.32 -1.89
CA LEU A 38 3.08 -0.53 -3.00
C LEU A 38 4.05 -1.68 -2.73
N GLY A 39 4.69 -1.71 -1.56
CA GLY A 39 5.83 -2.60 -1.28
C GLY A 39 7.07 -2.19 -2.08
N SER A 40 7.92 -3.15 -2.46
CA SER A 40 9.04 -2.90 -3.37
C SER A 40 8.56 -2.74 -4.83
N MET A 41 9.39 -2.12 -5.68
CA MET A 41 9.06 -1.96 -7.11
C MET A 41 8.89 -3.32 -7.81
N GLU A 42 9.75 -4.29 -7.48
CA GLU A 42 9.64 -5.66 -7.98
C GLU A 42 8.33 -6.33 -7.53
N GLY A 43 8.01 -6.17 -6.25
CA GLY A 43 6.75 -6.65 -5.67
C GLY A 43 5.54 -6.00 -6.30
N TYR A 44 5.66 -4.72 -6.68
CA TYR A 44 4.60 -4.00 -7.38
C TYR A 44 4.34 -4.56 -8.79
N LEU A 45 5.38 -4.89 -9.56
CA LEU A 45 5.21 -5.49 -10.87
C LEU A 45 4.51 -6.85 -10.77
N VAL A 46 4.92 -7.70 -9.84
CA VAL A 46 4.27 -9.01 -9.62
C VAL A 46 2.82 -8.83 -9.17
N LYS A 47 2.52 -7.78 -8.39
CA LYS A 47 1.15 -7.41 -8.01
C LYS A 47 0.34 -6.93 -9.22
N ALA A 48 0.94 -6.13 -10.09
CA ALA A 48 0.31 -5.63 -11.32
C ALA A 48 -0.03 -6.76 -12.29
N ASP A 49 0.90 -7.70 -12.48
CA ASP A 49 0.73 -8.90 -13.29
C ASP A 49 -0.41 -9.80 -12.78
N ARG A 50 -0.50 -9.99 -11.47
CA ARG A 50 -1.60 -10.75 -10.85
C ARG A 50 -2.96 -10.09 -11.06
N GLY A 51 -3.00 -8.75 -11.16
CA GLY A 51 -4.24 -7.99 -11.22
C GLY A 51 -4.95 -7.85 -9.87
N ARG A 52 -6.20 -7.38 -9.91
CA ARG A 52 -7.07 -7.18 -8.74
C ARG A 52 -8.18 -8.23 -8.71
N ALA A 53 -8.41 -8.82 -7.56
CA ALA A 53 -9.48 -9.82 -7.39
C ALA A 53 -10.90 -9.23 -7.56
N ASN A 54 -11.08 -7.92 -7.26
CA ASN A 54 -12.42 -7.32 -7.11
C ASN A 54 -12.72 -6.20 -8.11
N ARG A 55 -11.85 -5.91 -9.07
CA ARG A 55 -12.03 -4.79 -10.02
C ARG A 55 -11.34 -5.10 -11.35
N ASP A 56 -12.11 -5.34 -12.38
CA ASP A 56 -11.60 -5.70 -13.71
C ASP A 56 -10.97 -4.53 -14.48
N ALA A 57 -11.26 -3.28 -14.12
CA ALA A 57 -10.94 -2.12 -14.95
C ALA A 57 -9.80 -1.21 -14.44
N SER A 58 -9.23 -1.41 -13.26
CA SER A 58 -8.19 -0.52 -12.77
C SER A 58 -6.82 -1.19 -12.80
N ALA A 59 -6.02 -0.82 -13.79
CA ALA A 59 -4.63 -1.25 -13.90
C ALA A 59 -3.79 -0.75 -12.71
N PHE A 60 -2.82 -1.56 -12.31
CA PHE A 60 -1.71 -1.10 -11.47
C PHE A 60 -0.67 -0.47 -12.40
N ASP A 61 -0.77 0.83 -12.60
CA ASP A 61 0.08 1.63 -13.48
C ASP A 61 0.94 2.63 -12.70
N VAL A 62 1.64 3.51 -13.42
CA VAL A 62 2.44 4.58 -12.81
C VAL A 62 1.56 5.57 -12.03
N GLY A 63 0.33 5.82 -12.47
CA GLY A 63 -0.61 6.69 -11.76
C GLY A 63 -0.95 6.13 -10.38
N TYR A 64 -1.28 4.83 -10.30
CA TYR A 64 -1.50 4.16 -9.02
C TYR A 64 -0.29 4.22 -8.10
N TRP A 65 0.93 4.11 -8.66
CA TRP A 65 2.18 4.25 -7.90
C TRP A 65 2.31 5.66 -7.33
N ILE A 66 2.16 6.69 -8.17
CA ILE A 66 2.27 8.10 -7.77
C ILE A 66 1.28 8.43 -6.65
N ASP A 67 0.03 8.01 -6.78
CA ASP A 67 -1.02 8.29 -5.80
C ASP A 67 -0.71 7.75 -4.39
N ARG A 68 0.19 6.78 -4.29
CA ARG A 68 0.45 6.04 -3.03
C ARG A 68 1.91 6.04 -2.59
N ASN A 69 2.81 6.59 -3.38
CA ASN A 69 4.24 6.67 -3.08
C ASN A 69 4.56 7.88 -2.18
N LEU A 70 3.78 8.08 -1.13
CA LEU A 70 3.93 9.17 -0.16
C LEU A 70 4.96 8.76 0.89
N CYS A 71 6.20 9.24 0.76
CA CYS A 71 7.33 8.92 1.62
C CYS A 71 7.91 10.16 2.30
N ALA A 72 7.07 11.15 2.62
CA ALA A 72 7.51 12.42 3.20
C ALA A 72 7.79 12.35 4.71
N VAL A 73 7.26 11.34 5.40
CA VAL A 73 7.41 11.18 6.85
C VAL A 73 7.96 9.79 7.15
N GLU A 74 9.04 9.74 7.92
CA GLU A 74 9.58 8.50 8.47
C GLU A 74 8.82 8.16 9.77
N ASP A 75 8.16 7.01 9.79
CA ASP A 75 7.51 6.47 10.98
C ASP A 75 8.22 5.18 11.43
N GLN A 76 8.90 5.26 12.55
CA GLN A 76 9.60 4.15 13.19
C GLN A 76 8.81 3.54 14.36
N SER A 77 7.57 3.93 14.57
CA SER A 77 6.77 3.49 15.72
C SER A 77 6.61 1.97 15.80
N ILE A 78 6.52 1.29 14.65
CA ILE A 78 6.40 -0.17 14.58
C ILE A 78 7.65 -0.92 15.06
N ILE A 79 8.83 -0.27 15.05
CA ILE A 79 10.11 -0.90 15.47
C ILE A 79 10.06 -1.27 16.97
N ARG A 80 9.22 -0.60 17.76
CA ARG A 80 9.03 -0.94 19.18
C ARG A 80 8.41 -2.33 19.39
N LEU A 81 7.73 -2.85 18.38
CA LEU A 81 7.16 -4.19 18.39
C LEU A 81 8.23 -5.17 17.92
N ASP A 82 9.03 -5.67 18.87
CA ASP A 82 10.05 -6.68 18.55
C ASP A 82 9.39 -8.03 18.21
N SER A 83 9.31 -8.29 16.92
CA SER A 83 8.76 -9.54 16.38
C SER A 83 9.84 -10.53 15.91
N ARG A 84 11.13 -10.29 16.25
CA ARG A 84 12.24 -11.12 15.75
C ARG A 84 12.10 -12.57 16.17
N ALA A 85 11.87 -12.84 17.44
CA ALA A 85 11.70 -14.20 17.94
C ALA A 85 10.55 -14.92 17.23
N LEU A 86 9.38 -14.29 17.13
CA LEU A 86 8.22 -14.86 16.43
C LEU A 86 8.52 -15.13 14.96
N ARG A 87 9.22 -14.21 14.29
CA ARG A 87 9.62 -14.39 12.89
C ARG A 87 10.59 -15.59 12.75
N ASP A 88 11.55 -15.69 13.65
CA ASP A 88 12.54 -16.77 13.61
C ASP A 88 11.87 -18.14 13.89
N ASP A 89 10.93 -18.20 14.81
CA ASP A 89 10.08 -19.38 15.06
C ASP A 89 9.27 -19.77 13.82
N LEU A 90 8.63 -18.81 13.14
CA LEU A 90 7.88 -19.08 11.90
C LEU A 90 8.80 -19.57 10.76
N HIS A 91 10.02 -19.06 10.67
CA HIS A 91 11.00 -19.51 9.67
C HIS A 91 11.58 -20.89 10.01
N ALA A 92 11.68 -21.25 11.27
CA ALA A 92 12.13 -22.54 11.75
C ALA A 92 11.03 -23.63 11.68
N ASP A 93 9.76 -23.22 11.59
CA ASP A 93 8.65 -24.17 11.47
C ASP A 93 8.85 -25.09 10.25
N PRO A 94 8.71 -26.44 10.43
CA PRO A 94 8.98 -27.41 9.37
C PRO A 94 8.02 -27.34 8.17
N ILE A 95 6.88 -26.70 8.30
CA ILE A 95 5.89 -26.52 7.23
C ILE A 95 5.93 -25.07 6.71
N LEU A 96 5.81 -24.08 7.59
CA LEU A 96 5.71 -22.67 7.20
C LEU A 96 7.02 -22.12 6.63
N GLY A 97 8.16 -22.52 7.20
CA GLY A 97 9.46 -22.06 6.72
C GLY A 97 9.76 -22.44 5.26
N PRO A 98 9.61 -23.71 4.85
CA PRO A 98 9.72 -24.10 3.44
C PRO A 98 8.72 -23.41 2.52
N LEU A 99 7.45 -23.29 2.94
CA LEU A 99 6.40 -22.60 2.16
C LEU A 99 6.73 -21.13 1.96
N HIS A 100 7.22 -20.44 3.01
CA HIS A 100 7.66 -19.06 2.90
C HIS A 100 8.80 -18.89 1.88
N ARG A 101 9.84 -19.76 1.95
CA ARG A 101 10.94 -19.73 0.98
C ARG A 101 10.46 -19.98 -0.44
N ALA A 102 9.60 -20.98 -0.65
CA ALA A 102 9.03 -21.27 -1.96
C ALA A 102 8.21 -20.09 -2.52
N ALA A 103 7.42 -19.42 -1.68
CA ALA A 103 6.66 -18.23 -2.06
C ALA A 103 7.58 -17.06 -2.45
N PHE A 104 8.68 -16.86 -1.71
CA PHE A 104 9.67 -15.84 -2.03
C PHE A 104 10.37 -16.13 -3.36
N ASP A 105 10.81 -17.37 -3.58
CA ASP A 105 11.47 -17.79 -4.83
C ASP A 105 10.52 -17.68 -6.02
N TRP A 106 9.26 -18.06 -5.85
CA TRP A 106 8.24 -17.87 -6.88
C TRP A 106 8.09 -16.40 -7.27
N ARG A 107 7.99 -15.48 -6.31
CA ARG A 107 7.87 -14.04 -6.59
C ARG A 107 9.09 -13.49 -7.31
N ARG A 108 10.28 -13.89 -6.89
CA ARG A 108 11.53 -13.50 -7.55
C ARG A 108 11.59 -14.00 -8.99
N ASN A 109 11.28 -15.26 -9.19
CA ASN A 109 11.29 -15.87 -10.52
C ASN A 109 10.22 -15.25 -11.43
N ARG A 110 9.04 -14.91 -10.88
CA ARG A 110 8.01 -14.22 -11.64
C ARG A 110 8.46 -12.82 -12.08
N PHE A 111 9.07 -12.05 -11.17
CA PHE A 111 9.66 -10.76 -11.53
C PHE A 111 10.70 -10.90 -12.66
N LEU A 112 11.62 -11.84 -12.56
CA LEU A 112 12.63 -12.07 -13.60
C LEU A 112 12.00 -12.49 -14.94
N ALA A 113 10.91 -13.24 -14.92
CA ALA A 113 10.15 -13.58 -16.12
C ALA A 113 9.48 -12.34 -16.74
N LEU A 114 8.89 -11.47 -15.94
CA LEU A 114 8.29 -10.21 -16.40
C LEU A 114 9.34 -9.29 -17.06
N MET A 115 10.57 -9.27 -16.54
CA MET A 115 11.66 -8.46 -17.11
C MET A 115 12.10 -8.90 -18.50
N ARG A 116 11.63 -10.03 -19.02
CA ARG A 116 11.85 -10.43 -20.42
C ARG A 116 10.93 -9.69 -21.41
N ASP A 117 9.82 -9.16 -20.95
CA ASP A 117 8.86 -8.38 -21.73
C ASP A 117 9.19 -6.89 -21.66
N GLU A 118 9.14 -6.20 -22.81
CA GLU A 118 9.49 -4.79 -22.92
C GLU A 118 8.52 -3.87 -22.16
N ASN A 119 7.23 -4.18 -22.16
CA ASN A 119 6.23 -3.36 -21.47
C ASN A 119 6.46 -3.36 -19.95
N TRP A 120 6.84 -4.52 -19.40
CA TRP A 120 7.17 -4.63 -17.98
C TRP A 120 8.47 -3.92 -17.63
N ARG A 121 9.50 -4.02 -18.48
CA ARG A 121 10.73 -3.22 -18.32
C ARG A 121 10.46 -1.73 -18.38
N ALA A 122 9.62 -1.29 -19.33
CA ALA A 122 9.24 0.11 -19.45
C ALA A 122 8.48 0.61 -18.23
N LEU A 123 7.56 -0.19 -17.68
CA LEU A 123 6.89 0.13 -16.42
C LEU A 123 7.89 0.25 -15.27
N PHE A 124 8.76 -0.74 -15.11
CA PHE A 124 9.78 -0.75 -14.06
C PHE A 124 10.70 0.47 -14.13
N GLY A 125 11.19 0.81 -15.35
CA GLY A 125 12.00 2.00 -15.59
C GLY A 125 11.29 3.29 -15.19
N ARG A 126 9.99 3.42 -15.50
CA ARG A 126 9.19 4.58 -15.08
C ARG A 126 9.05 4.67 -13.56
N LEU A 127 8.83 3.54 -12.87
CA LEU A 127 8.78 3.53 -11.40
C LEU A 127 10.10 4.00 -10.80
N MET A 128 11.25 3.53 -11.33
CA MET A 128 12.59 3.94 -10.87
C MET A 128 12.85 5.44 -11.07
N MET A 129 12.30 6.03 -12.13
CA MET A 129 12.45 7.45 -12.44
C MET A 129 11.43 8.34 -11.72
N THR A 130 10.43 7.75 -11.08
CA THR A 130 9.37 8.50 -10.39
C THR A 130 9.83 8.84 -8.97
N PRO A 131 9.97 10.12 -8.62
CA PRO A 131 10.34 10.52 -7.26
C PRO A 131 9.22 10.20 -6.27
N PRO A 132 9.51 10.19 -4.95
CA PRO A 132 8.48 10.10 -3.93
C PRO A 132 7.43 11.20 -4.10
N SER A 133 6.17 10.81 -3.99
CA SER A 133 5.05 11.75 -4.05
C SER A 133 4.98 12.57 -2.76
N ARG A 134 4.50 13.80 -2.86
CA ARG A 134 4.26 14.67 -1.73
C ARG A 134 2.80 15.12 -1.68
N LEU A 135 2.35 15.49 -0.52
CA LEU A 135 1.07 16.16 -0.38
C LEU A 135 1.11 17.53 -1.06
N LEU A 136 0.01 17.87 -1.71
CA LEU A 136 -0.15 19.20 -2.29
C LEU A 136 -0.22 20.25 -1.17
N THR A 137 0.41 21.39 -1.40
CA THR A 137 0.21 22.58 -0.58
C THR A 137 -1.24 23.07 -0.73
N ALA A 138 -1.72 23.84 0.25
CA ALA A 138 -3.07 24.42 0.17
C ALA A 138 -3.27 25.29 -1.08
N ALA A 139 -2.22 25.97 -1.55
CA ALA A 139 -2.28 26.79 -2.76
C ALA A 139 -2.42 25.94 -4.03
N GLU A 140 -1.60 24.86 -4.14
CA GLU A 140 -1.67 23.92 -5.27
C GLU A 140 -3.01 23.17 -5.31
N ALA A 141 -3.50 22.71 -4.15
CA ALA A 141 -4.81 22.08 -4.06
C ALA A 141 -5.93 23.04 -4.50
N ARG A 142 -5.87 24.31 -4.06
CA ARG A 142 -6.83 25.33 -4.46
C ARG A 142 -6.80 25.57 -5.97
N LEU A 143 -5.59 25.66 -6.57
CA LEU A 143 -5.45 25.84 -8.01
C LEU A 143 -6.16 24.72 -8.79
N ILE A 144 -5.94 23.47 -8.41
CA ILE A 144 -6.57 22.30 -9.05
C ILE A 144 -8.09 22.36 -8.91
N TRP A 145 -8.61 22.62 -7.70
CA TRP A 145 -10.04 22.65 -7.44
C TRP A 145 -10.76 23.83 -8.10
N THR A 146 -10.11 24.99 -8.23
CA THR A 146 -10.67 26.17 -8.89
C THR A 146 -10.92 25.91 -10.38
N HIS A 147 -10.12 25.06 -11.00
CA HIS A 147 -10.23 24.71 -12.42
C HIS A 147 -10.86 23.33 -12.65
N ALA A 148 -11.29 22.63 -11.60
CA ALA A 148 -12.02 21.38 -11.75
C ALA A 148 -13.37 21.65 -12.45
N LEU A 149 -13.65 20.88 -13.51
CA LEU A 149 -14.96 20.95 -14.15
C LEU A 149 -16.03 20.48 -13.15
N PRO A 150 -17.20 21.13 -13.13
CA PRO A 150 -18.30 20.64 -12.33
C PRO A 150 -18.67 19.21 -12.74
N PRO A 151 -19.10 18.36 -11.82
CA PRO A 151 -19.55 17.02 -12.17
C PRO A 151 -20.67 17.11 -13.20
N LYS A 152 -20.53 16.31 -14.28
CA LYS A 152 -21.56 16.17 -15.31
C LYS A 152 -22.79 15.48 -14.75
#